data_276bfcfe54459c443aac1d511b430056
#
_entry.id   276bfcfe54459c443aac1d511b430056
#
_cell.length_a   1.000
_cell.length_b   1.000
_cell.length_c   1.000
_cell.angle_alpha   90.00
_cell.angle_beta   90.00
_cell.angle_gamma   90.00
#
_symmetry.space_group_name_H-M   'P 1'
#
loop_
_entity.id
_entity.type
_entity.pdbx_description
1 polymer ?
#
loop_
_entity_poly.entity_id
_entity_poly.type
_entity_poly.pdbx_seq_one_letter_code
_entity_poly.pdbx_strand_id
1 'polypeptide(L)'
;MVENVIWPAYLDAERTRREGRRVPHELAVSEPTVDEIAKAVQQVGYDATVERDKTYSREPWRTRGRVVVRGAEDSTKNDLVQAVAAYVGAMRS
;
A
#
# COMPACT_ATOMS: atom_id res chain seq x y z
N MET A 1 2.68 -16.95 -11.76
CA MET A 1 2.58 -15.47 -11.66
C MET A 1 2.33 -15.09 -10.22
N VAL A 2 3.12 -14.18 -9.69
CA VAL A 2 2.99 -13.76 -8.30
C VAL A 2 2.22 -12.44 -8.24
N GLU A 3 1.19 -12.40 -7.41
CA GLU A 3 0.46 -11.16 -7.13
C GLU A 3 0.81 -10.70 -5.73
N ASN A 4 1.05 -9.41 -5.58
CA ASN A 4 1.24 -8.78 -4.27
C ASN A 4 0.02 -7.93 -3.94
N VAL A 5 -0.38 -7.97 -2.69
CA VAL A 5 -1.51 -7.17 -2.22
C VAL A 5 -1.00 -6.10 -1.26
N ILE A 6 -1.38 -4.86 -1.51
CA ILE A 6 -1.03 -3.74 -0.62
C ILE A 6 -2.32 -3.22 0.03
N TRP A 7 -2.35 -3.28 1.35
CA TRP A 7 -3.44 -2.73 2.14
C TRP A 7 -3.06 -1.32 2.59
N PRO A 8 -4.03 -0.38 2.65
CA PRO A 8 -3.72 0.98 3.15
C PRO A 8 -3.04 0.98 4.52
N ALA A 9 -3.40 0.04 5.39
CA ALA A 9 -2.78 -0.07 6.71
C ALA A 9 -1.26 -0.24 6.65
N TYR A 10 -0.72 -0.81 5.57
CA TYR A 10 0.72 -1.01 5.40
C TYR A 10 1.49 0.32 5.40
N LEU A 11 0.86 1.39 4.94
CA LEU A 11 1.48 2.71 4.79
C LEU A 11 0.96 3.73 5.81
N ASP A 12 0.04 3.34 6.67
CA ASP A 12 -0.69 4.28 7.51
C ASP A 12 0.16 4.72 8.71
N ALA A 13 0.46 6.02 8.79
CA ALA A 13 1.25 6.59 9.86
C ALA A 13 0.58 6.47 11.23
N GLU A 14 -0.73 6.30 11.27
CA GLU A 14 -1.48 6.13 12.52
C GLU A 14 -1.50 4.70 13.02
N ARG A 15 -0.91 3.77 12.27
CA ARG A 15 -0.79 2.37 12.66
C ARG A 15 0.61 2.06 13.15
N THR A 16 0.71 1.20 14.15
CA THR A 16 1.99 0.63 14.56
C THR A 16 2.31 -0.58 13.69
N ARG A 17 3.52 -1.12 13.80
CA ARG A 17 3.89 -2.34 13.09
C ARG A 17 3.02 -3.51 13.51
N ARG A 18 2.63 -3.58 14.79
CA ARG A 18 1.71 -4.61 15.29
C ARG A 18 0.33 -4.50 14.64
N GLU A 19 -0.08 -3.29 14.31
CA GLU A 19 -1.38 -3.02 13.70
C GLU A 19 -1.36 -3.13 12.19
N GLY A 20 -0.25 -3.51 11.60
CA GLY A 20 -0.15 -3.83 10.18
C GLY A 20 0.73 -2.93 9.35
N ARG A 21 1.30 -1.86 9.92
CA ARG A 21 2.20 -0.99 9.15
C ARG A 21 3.46 -1.76 8.76
N ARG A 22 3.87 -1.63 7.49
CA ARG A 22 5.05 -2.32 6.95
C ARG A 22 6.18 -1.39 6.54
N VAL A 23 5.98 -0.07 6.65
CA VAL A 23 7.01 0.90 6.30
C VAL A 23 7.48 1.62 7.55
N PRO A 24 8.74 2.16 7.55
CA PRO A 24 9.18 3.00 8.65
C PRO A 24 8.26 4.22 8.79
N HIS A 25 8.16 4.75 10.00
CA HIS A 25 7.29 5.89 10.26
C HIS A 25 7.61 7.08 9.35
N GLU A 26 8.88 7.29 8.99
CA GLU A 26 9.30 8.39 8.11
C GLU A 26 8.69 8.30 6.72
N LEU A 27 8.38 7.09 6.26
CA LEU A 27 7.76 6.87 4.94
C LEU A 27 6.26 6.74 5.02
N ALA A 28 5.70 6.56 6.22
CA ALA A 28 4.27 6.37 6.39
C ALA A 28 3.52 7.68 6.11
N VAL A 29 2.28 7.53 5.65
CA VAL A 29 1.43 8.67 5.31
C VAL A 29 0.14 8.61 6.12
N SER A 30 -0.46 9.77 6.35
CA SER A 30 -1.73 9.85 7.07
C SER A 30 -2.88 9.52 6.13
N GLU A 31 -3.78 8.63 6.56
CA GLU A 31 -4.99 8.27 5.81
C GLU A 31 -4.72 7.91 4.33
N PRO A 32 -3.88 6.90 4.05
CA PRO A 32 -3.64 6.51 2.65
C PRO A 32 -4.89 5.92 2.03
N THR A 33 -5.11 6.20 0.75
CA THR A 33 -6.25 5.68 0.01
C THR A 33 -5.80 4.70 -1.06
N VAL A 34 -6.71 3.79 -1.47
CA VAL A 34 -6.40 2.84 -2.55
C VAL A 34 -6.09 3.56 -3.86
N ASP A 35 -6.73 4.69 -4.12
CA ASP A 35 -6.47 5.46 -5.34
C ASP A 35 -5.04 6.00 -5.37
N GLU A 36 -4.55 6.54 -4.25
CA GLU A 36 -3.17 7.00 -4.14
C GLU A 36 -2.20 5.84 -4.32
N ILE A 37 -2.48 4.71 -3.68
CA ILE A 37 -1.62 3.53 -3.76
C ILE A 37 -1.56 3.01 -5.18
N ALA A 38 -2.70 2.93 -5.87
CA ALA A 38 -2.75 2.46 -7.25
C ALA A 38 -1.94 3.37 -8.17
N LYS A 39 -2.05 4.69 -8.02
CA LYS A 39 -1.26 5.64 -8.80
C LYS A 39 0.24 5.45 -8.54
N ALA A 40 0.62 5.29 -7.27
CA ALA A 40 2.02 5.09 -6.91
C ALA A 40 2.56 3.79 -7.51
N VAL A 41 1.79 2.72 -7.48
CA VAL A 41 2.18 1.44 -8.08
C VAL A 41 2.45 1.62 -9.58
N GLN A 42 1.59 2.35 -10.27
CA GLN A 42 1.78 2.63 -11.70
C GLN A 42 3.02 3.48 -11.94
N GLN A 43 3.32 4.43 -11.08
CA GLN A 43 4.53 5.25 -11.18
C GLN A 43 5.79 4.42 -10.98
N VAL A 44 5.75 3.41 -10.13
CA VAL A 44 6.86 2.48 -9.95
C VAL A 44 7.07 1.61 -11.19
N GLY A 45 6.01 1.40 -11.98
CA GLY A 45 6.10 0.67 -13.23
C GLY A 45 5.37 -0.67 -13.25
N TYR A 46 4.47 -0.90 -12.30
CA TYR A 46 3.69 -2.14 -12.21
C TYR A 46 2.21 -1.89 -12.47
N ASP A 47 1.48 -2.95 -12.74
CA ASP A 47 0.03 -2.90 -12.90
C ASP A 47 -0.65 -2.92 -11.53
N ALA A 48 -1.74 -2.16 -11.42
CA ALA A 48 -2.50 -2.09 -10.18
C ALA A 48 -3.98 -2.30 -10.45
N THR A 49 -4.61 -3.12 -9.61
CA THR A 49 -6.06 -3.31 -9.61
C THR A 49 -6.59 -2.94 -8.23
N VAL A 50 -7.59 -2.05 -8.18
CA VAL A 50 -8.21 -1.63 -6.92
C VAL A 50 -9.41 -2.51 -6.63
N GLU A 51 -9.45 -3.06 -5.40
CA GLU A 51 -10.60 -3.82 -4.90
C GLU A 51 -11.14 -3.09 -3.68
N ARG A 52 -12.24 -2.35 -3.86
CA ARG A 52 -12.74 -1.43 -2.84
C ARG A 52 -13.54 -2.09 -1.73
N ASP A 53 -14.06 -3.28 -1.97
CA ASP A 53 -14.94 -3.99 -1.05
C ASP A 53 -14.23 -4.94 -0.10
N LYS A 54 -12.89 -4.86 -0.04
CA LYS A 54 -12.09 -5.75 0.79
C LYS A 54 -11.73 -5.10 2.11
N THR A 55 -11.70 -5.90 3.16
CA THR A 55 -11.40 -5.46 4.52
C THR A 55 -10.12 -6.17 5.01
N TYR A 56 -9.16 -5.38 5.51
CA TYR A 56 -7.95 -5.94 6.09
C TYR A 56 -8.28 -6.62 7.42
N SER A 57 -7.75 -7.82 7.62
CA SER A 57 -8.09 -8.64 8.80
C SER A 57 -7.70 -7.98 10.13
N ARG A 58 -6.66 -7.17 10.15
CA ARG A 58 -6.25 -6.45 11.36
C ARG A 58 -7.01 -5.13 11.56
N GLU A 59 -7.93 -4.83 10.66
CA GLU A 59 -8.72 -3.60 10.69
C GLU A 59 -10.16 -3.93 10.29
N PRO A 60 -10.82 -4.88 11.00
CA PRO A 60 -12.13 -5.36 10.58
C PRO A 60 -13.24 -4.32 10.68
N TRP A 61 -13.00 -3.22 11.37
CA TRP A 61 -13.97 -2.12 11.51
C TRP A 61 -13.96 -1.14 10.34
N ARG A 62 -13.02 -1.28 9.40
CA ARG A 62 -12.91 -0.38 8.24
C ARG A 62 -12.78 -1.17 6.96
N THR A 63 -13.55 -0.78 5.95
CA THR A 63 -13.43 -1.34 4.61
C THR A 63 -12.76 -0.29 3.72
N ARG A 64 -11.43 -0.28 3.72
CA ARG A 64 -10.65 0.68 2.92
C ARG A 64 -10.25 0.14 1.55
N GLY A 65 -10.52 -1.15 1.30
CA GLY A 65 -10.12 -1.80 0.07
C GLY A 65 -8.65 -2.19 0.08
N ARG A 66 -8.19 -2.67 -1.06
CA ARG A 66 -6.79 -3.08 -1.26
C ARG A 66 -6.39 -2.87 -2.71
N VAL A 67 -5.09 -2.89 -2.95
CA VAL A 67 -4.53 -2.79 -4.30
C VAL A 67 -3.78 -4.08 -4.60
N VAL A 68 -4.15 -4.76 -5.68
CA VAL A 68 -3.45 -5.94 -6.18
C VAL A 68 -2.41 -5.48 -7.19
N VAL A 69 -1.15 -5.84 -6.97
CA VAL A 69 -0.02 -5.43 -7.80
C VAL A 69 0.44 -6.62 -8.63
N ARG A 70 0.61 -6.42 -9.92
CA ARG A 70 1.09 -7.46 -10.85
C ARG A 70 2.37 -7.00 -11.51
N GLY A 71 3.24 -7.95 -11.80
CA GLY A 71 4.50 -7.68 -12.50
C GLY A 71 5.66 -7.36 -11.59
N ALA A 72 5.50 -7.48 -10.27
CA ALA A 72 6.53 -7.14 -9.30
C ALA A 72 7.30 -8.37 -8.81
N GLU A 73 7.50 -9.35 -9.67
CA GLU A 73 8.16 -10.61 -9.29
C GLU A 73 9.63 -10.41 -8.91
N ASP A 74 10.25 -9.34 -9.38
CA ASP A 74 11.66 -9.06 -9.11
C ASP A 74 11.88 -8.25 -7.83
N SER A 75 10.81 -7.90 -7.11
CA SER A 75 10.88 -7.10 -5.89
C SER A 75 10.37 -7.89 -4.69
N THR A 76 10.99 -7.66 -3.53
CA THR A 76 10.40 -8.18 -2.29
C THR A 76 9.18 -7.34 -1.94
N LYS A 77 8.28 -7.91 -1.15
CA LYS A 77 7.09 -7.18 -0.72
C LYS A 77 7.45 -5.93 0.07
N ASN A 78 8.45 -6.02 0.95
CA ASN A 78 8.87 -4.86 1.73
C ASN A 78 9.42 -3.74 0.85
N ASP A 79 10.25 -4.08 -0.14
CA ASP A 79 10.80 -3.08 -1.07
C ASP A 79 9.68 -2.43 -1.88
N LEU A 80 8.73 -3.22 -2.35
CA LEU A 80 7.60 -2.71 -3.10
C LEU A 80 6.77 -1.74 -2.26
N VAL A 81 6.42 -2.12 -1.05
CA VAL A 81 5.59 -1.28 -0.16
C VAL A 81 6.31 0.01 0.19
N GLN A 82 7.64 -0.03 0.44
CA GLN A 82 8.42 1.16 0.71
C GLN A 82 8.48 2.11 -0.49
N ALA A 83 8.68 1.56 -1.69
CA ALA A 83 8.68 2.38 -2.91
C ALA A 83 7.32 3.05 -3.12
N VAL A 84 6.25 2.31 -2.93
CA VAL A 84 4.88 2.84 -3.07
C VAL A 84 4.64 3.95 -2.04
N ALA A 85 5.05 3.75 -0.79
CA ALA A 85 4.89 4.76 0.26
C ALA A 85 5.65 6.04 -0.09
N ALA A 86 6.87 5.92 -0.60
CA ALA A 86 7.68 7.07 -1.02
C ALA A 86 6.98 7.86 -2.14
N TYR A 87 6.40 7.17 -3.12
CA TYR A 87 5.68 7.83 -4.20
C TYR A 87 4.40 8.52 -3.72
N VAL A 88 3.65 7.88 -2.81
CA VAL A 88 2.46 8.51 -2.23
C VAL A 88 2.85 9.80 -1.51
N GLY A 89 3.91 9.76 -0.72
CA GLY A 89 4.41 10.94 -0.03
C GLY A 89 4.80 12.04 -1.00
N ALA A 90 5.48 11.69 -2.09
CA ALA A 90 5.89 12.67 -3.11
C ALA A 90 4.69 13.29 -3.81
N MET A 91 3.65 12.51 -4.08
CA MET A 91 2.45 13.02 -4.73
C MET A 91 1.66 14.00 -3.87
N ARG A 92 1.85 13.95 -2.56
CA ARG A 92 1.18 14.84 -1.61
C ARG A 92 1.92 16.14 -1.36
N SER A 93 3.15 16.22 -1.84
CA SER A 93 4.00 17.39 -1.61
C SER A 93 3.66 18.55 -2.54
#